data_6c6d4f38fa85e0641f5cf2bdd8f4f378
#
_entry.id   6c6d4f38fa85e0641f5cf2bdd8f4f378
#
_cell.length_a   1.000
_cell.length_b   1.000
_cell.length_c   1.000
_cell.angle_alpha   90.00
_cell.angle_beta   90.00
_cell.angle_gamma   90.00
#
_symmetry.space_group_name_H-M   'P 1'
#
loop_
_entity.id
_entity.type
_entity.pdbx_description
1 polymer ?
#
loop_
_entity_poly.entity_id
_entity_poly.type
_entity_poly.pdbx_seq_one_letter_code
_entity_poly.pdbx_strand_id
1 'polypeptide(L)'
;DNMLYFYFDGEKEPGLKIKFSDLFSGKVYPFTKPVCGNEIGGFYCYLPITYKKSCKIVFDGPKLEFIQIQYRNLPGKKVETYTGEFSQQDKDLLAEVNRIWADLSPAVTNYTFGKSAGVQTEEKVFTLSPGEEVSFFEMAEPGRIVGMSIDGGTSFEGLYKDVILSAKWDLSLIHI
;
A
#
# COMPACT_ATOMS: atom_id res chain seq x y z
N ASP A 1 -12.21 26.34 -1.19
CA ASP A 1 -12.07 24.90 -1.39
C ASP A 1 -10.70 24.65 -2.03
N ASN A 2 -9.86 23.84 -1.40
CA ASN A 2 -8.54 23.50 -1.93
C ASN A 2 -8.68 22.64 -3.18
N MET A 3 -7.93 22.98 -4.21
CA MET A 3 -7.99 22.29 -5.51
C MET A 3 -6.67 21.62 -5.84
N LEU A 4 -6.74 20.49 -6.54
CA LEU A 4 -5.62 19.84 -7.18
C LEU A 4 -5.81 19.89 -8.70
N TYR A 5 -4.75 20.27 -9.38
CA TYR A 5 -4.69 20.33 -10.84
C TYR A 5 -3.55 19.43 -11.32
N PHE A 6 -3.86 18.53 -12.23
CA PHE A 6 -2.88 17.64 -12.85
C PHE A 6 -2.74 18.01 -14.32
N TYR A 7 -1.56 18.47 -14.71
CA TYR A 7 -1.23 18.80 -16.07
C TYR A 7 -0.42 17.66 -16.66
N PHE A 8 -0.89 17.08 -17.75
CA PHE A 8 -0.26 15.94 -18.38
C PHE A 8 0.49 16.37 -19.65
N ASP A 9 1.63 15.74 -19.88
CA ASP A 9 2.37 15.72 -21.13
C ASP A 9 2.73 17.09 -21.72
N GLY A 10 2.77 18.12 -20.89
CA GLY A 10 3.10 19.49 -21.28
C GLY A 10 1.91 20.33 -21.72
N GLU A 11 0.68 19.81 -21.56
CA GLU A 11 -0.53 20.59 -21.88
C GLU A 11 -0.68 21.82 -20.99
N LYS A 12 -1.30 22.87 -21.52
CA LYS A 12 -1.52 24.13 -20.81
C LYS A 12 -2.72 24.05 -19.86
N GLU A 13 -3.70 23.25 -20.22
CA GLU A 13 -4.90 23.02 -19.40
C GLU A 13 -4.73 21.74 -18.58
N PRO A 14 -5.27 21.70 -17.35
CA PRO A 14 -5.21 20.51 -16.53
C PRO A 14 -6.12 19.42 -17.09
N GLY A 15 -5.57 18.21 -17.28
CA GLY A 15 -6.34 17.04 -17.67
C GLY A 15 -7.15 16.43 -16.52
N LEU A 16 -6.81 16.76 -15.26
CA LEU A 16 -7.62 16.45 -14.09
C LEU A 16 -7.66 17.67 -13.16
N LYS A 17 -8.87 18.07 -12.80
CA LYS A 17 -9.13 19.11 -11.83
C LYS A 17 -10.09 18.57 -10.78
N ILE A 18 -9.67 18.51 -9.54
CA ILE A 18 -10.46 17.88 -8.48
C ILE A 18 -10.28 18.64 -7.15
N LYS A 19 -11.33 18.72 -6.35
CA LYS A 19 -11.20 19.18 -4.96
C LYS A 19 -10.35 18.21 -4.16
N PHE A 20 -9.51 18.76 -3.30
CA PHE A 20 -8.68 17.93 -2.41
C PHE A 20 -9.56 17.00 -1.55
N SER A 21 -10.66 17.52 -1.01
CA SER A 21 -11.61 16.72 -0.25
C SER A 21 -12.24 15.58 -1.06
N ASP A 22 -12.52 15.82 -2.34
CA ASP A 22 -13.17 14.82 -3.20
C ASP A 22 -12.21 13.69 -3.56
N LEU A 23 -10.95 14.02 -3.86
CA LEU A 23 -9.91 13.03 -4.18
C LEU A 23 -9.76 12.00 -3.05
N PHE A 24 -9.84 12.45 -1.80
CA PHE A 24 -9.60 11.61 -0.62
C PHE A 24 -10.87 11.24 0.15
N SER A 25 -12.06 11.58 -0.36
CA SER A 25 -13.33 11.22 0.29
C SER A 25 -13.62 9.72 0.25
N GLY A 26 -13.08 9.03 -0.76
CA GLY A 26 -13.45 7.67 -1.08
C GLY A 26 -14.88 7.51 -1.63
N LYS A 27 -15.52 8.61 -2.05
CA LYS A 27 -16.93 8.65 -2.49
C LYS A 27 -17.10 9.12 -3.92
N VAL A 28 -16.12 9.80 -4.49
CA VAL A 28 -16.17 10.37 -5.84
C VAL A 28 -15.50 9.43 -6.82
N TYR A 29 -16.26 8.86 -7.74
CA TYR A 29 -15.71 7.97 -8.76
C TYR A 29 -14.69 8.71 -9.67
N PRO A 30 -13.55 8.14 -9.99
CA PRO A 30 -13.08 6.78 -9.68
C PRO A 30 -12.34 6.67 -8.33
N PHE A 31 -12.22 7.74 -7.56
CA PHE A 31 -11.51 7.84 -6.30
C PHE A 31 -12.36 7.29 -5.14
N THR A 32 -12.59 5.99 -5.16
CA THR A 32 -13.47 5.31 -4.21
C THR A 32 -12.70 4.50 -3.18
N LYS A 33 -13.31 4.29 -2.00
CA LYS A 33 -12.77 3.36 -1.00
C LYS A 33 -12.78 1.92 -1.54
N PRO A 34 -11.82 1.11 -1.10
CA PRO A 34 -10.71 1.42 -0.18
C PRO A 34 -9.45 1.95 -0.85
N VAL A 35 -9.42 2.09 -2.18
CA VAL A 35 -8.23 2.53 -2.93
C VAL A 35 -7.89 4.00 -2.68
N CYS A 36 -8.89 4.82 -2.43
CA CYS A 36 -8.72 6.21 -2.02
C CYS A 36 -9.49 6.48 -0.73
N GLY A 37 -8.94 7.33 0.14
CA GLY A 37 -9.64 7.64 1.38
C GLY A 37 -8.85 8.51 2.35
N ASN A 38 -9.39 8.63 3.54
CA ASN A 38 -8.80 9.30 4.69
C ASN A 38 -9.07 8.45 5.92
N GLU A 39 -8.10 7.63 6.29
CA GLU A 39 -8.22 6.71 7.42
C GLU A 39 -6.91 6.68 8.21
N ILE A 40 -7.01 6.36 9.49
CA ILE A 40 -5.85 6.25 10.41
C ILE A 40 -4.99 7.54 10.38
N GLY A 41 -5.66 8.70 10.26
CA GLY A 41 -5.00 10.00 10.28
C GLY A 41 -4.28 10.40 8.99
N GLY A 42 -4.47 9.68 7.90
CA GLY A 42 -3.82 9.94 6.62
C GLY A 42 -4.77 9.98 5.42
N PHE A 43 -4.53 10.95 4.53
CA PHE A 43 -5.14 10.98 3.21
C PHE A 43 -4.33 10.13 2.26
N TYR A 44 -4.98 9.27 1.46
CA TYR A 44 -4.29 8.41 0.52
C TYR A 44 -5.09 8.22 -0.77
N CYS A 45 -4.36 8.07 -1.87
CA CYS A 45 -4.90 7.69 -3.16
C CYS A 45 -3.91 6.78 -3.87
N TYR A 46 -4.31 5.53 -4.03
CA TYR A 46 -3.53 4.50 -4.72
C TYR A 46 -4.04 4.24 -6.14
N LEU A 47 -5.06 4.96 -6.58
CA LEU A 47 -5.49 4.90 -7.97
C LEU A 47 -4.36 5.45 -8.88
N PRO A 48 -3.87 4.66 -9.85
CA PRO A 48 -2.86 5.15 -10.77
C PRO A 48 -3.40 6.27 -11.66
N ILE A 49 -2.73 7.42 -11.65
CA ILE A 49 -2.99 8.52 -12.59
C ILE A 49 -1.86 8.50 -13.62
N THR A 50 -2.17 8.01 -14.80
CA THR A 50 -1.19 7.71 -15.85
C THR A 50 -0.86 8.91 -16.72
N TYR A 51 0.36 8.97 -17.26
CA TYR A 51 0.79 9.99 -18.22
C TYR A 51 1.88 9.42 -19.14
N LYS A 52 1.99 9.96 -20.36
CA LYS A 52 2.96 9.49 -21.37
C LYS A 52 4.36 10.08 -21.21
N LYS A 53 4.45 11.37 -20.91
CA LYS A 53 5.72 12.11 -20.90
C LYS A 53 6.01 12.75 -19.56
N SER A 54 5.04 13.48 -19.01
CA SER A 54 5.21 14.26 -17.80
C SER A 54 3.88 14.50 -17.09
N CYS A 55 3.96 14.65 -15.76
CA CYS A 55 2.84 15.09 -14.94
C CYS A 55 3.32 16.20 -14.02
N LYS A 56 2.61 17.34 -14.05
CA LYS A 56 2.78 18.44 -13.11
C LYS A 56 1.54 18.52 -12.23
N ILE A 57 1.74 18.48 -10.93
CA ILE A 57 0.65 18.58 -9.95
C ILE A 57 0.74 19.94 -9.27
N VAL A 58 -0.35 20.66 -9.23
CA VAL A 58 -0.47 21.97 -8.58
C VAL A 58 -1.56 21.89 -7.53
N PHE A 59 -1.23 22.27 -6.33
CA PHE A 59 -2.17 22.49 -5.24
C PHE A 59 -2.51 23.97 -5.16
N ASP A 60 -3.80 24.28 -5.21
CA ASP A 60 -4.35 25.62 -4.99
C ASP A 60 -5.08 25.66 -3.65
N GLY A 61 -4.35 26.12 -2.66
CA GLY A 61 -4.78 26.19 -1.28
C GLY A 61 -3.72 26.83 -0.39
N PRO A 62 -4.04 27.13 0.87
CA PRO A 62 -3.18 27.94 1.74
C PRO A 62 -1.89 27.21 2.13
N LYS A 63 -1.93 25.92 2.36
CA LYS A 63 -0.76 25.14 2.81
C LYS A 63 -0.97 23.63 2.64
N LEU A 64 0.09 22.93 2.20
CA LEU A 64 0.28 21.49 2.35
C LEU A 64 1.46 21.24 3.28
N GLU A 65 1.26 20.49 4.36
CA GLU A 65 2.32 20.24 5.34
C GLU A 65 3.11 18.97 5.03
N PHE A 66 2.40 17.87 4.81
CA PHE A 66 3.01 16.59 4.50
C PHE A 66 2.41 16.03 3.24
N ILE A 67 3.23 15.84 2.21
CA ILE A 67 2.82 15.22 0.97
C ILE A 67 3.88 14.23 0.52
N GLN A 68 3.42 13.06 0.09
CA GLN A 68 4.25 12.07 -0.58
C GLN A 68 3.60 11.71 -1.91
N ILE A 69 4.34 11.87 -2.99
CA ILE A 69 3.93 11.48 -4.33
C ILE A 69 4.87 10.38 -4.79
N GLN A 70 4.30 9.23 -5.11
CA GLN A 70 5.05 8.12 -5.69
C GLN A 70 4.78 8.07 -7.19
N TYR A 71 5.80 7.79 -7.96
CA TYR A 71 5.67 7.56 -9.40
C TYR A 71 6.45 6.31 -9.80
N ARG A 72 6.03 5.71 -10.90
CA ARG A 72 6.68 4.53 -11.46
C ARG A 72 6.91 4.71 -12.94
N ASN A 73 8.15 4.56 -13.37
CA ASN A 73 8.49 4.47 -14.78
C ASN A 73 8.21 3.05 -15.29
N LEU A 74 7.62 2.97 -16.47
CA LEU A 74 7.30 1.70 -17.13
C LEU A 74 8.03 1.64 -18.50
N PRO A 75 9.36 1.44 -18.51
CA PRO A 75 10.14 1.44 -19.73
C PRO A 75 9.67 0.31 -20.66
N GLY A 76 9.53 0.64 -21.96
CA GLY A 76 9.07 -0.32 -22.97
C GLY A 76 7.58 -0.67 -22.92
N LYS A 77 6.81 -0.04 -22.04
CA LYS A 77 5.35 -0.21 -22.00
C LYS A 77 4.67 1.00 -22.64
N LYS A 78 3.61 0.73 -23.41
CA LYS A 78 2.73 1.78 -23.91
C LYS A 78 1.81 2.18 -22.75
N VAL A 79 1.90 3.43 -22.33
CA VAL A 79 1.04 4.02 -21.31
C VAL A 79 0.21 5.10 -21.95
N GLU A 80 -1.09 5.08 -21.74
CA GLU A 80 -2.00 6.14 -22.19
C GLU A 80 -2.17 7.17 -21.07
N THR A 81 -2.30 8.43 -21.47
CA THR A 81 -2.54 9.52 -20.53
C THR A 81 -3.95 9.43 -19.95
N TYR A 82 -4.08 9.67 -18.66
CA TYR A 82 -5.36 9.69 -17.95
C TYR A 82 -6.31 10.73 -18.58
N THR A 83 -7.51 10.29 -18.93
CA THR A 83 -8.56 11.14 -19.52
C THR A 83 -9.74 11.37 -18.60
N GLY A 84 -9.84 10.60 -17.51
CA GLY A 84 -11.05 10.53 -16.68
C GLY A 84 -12.13 9.60 -17.23
N GLU A 85 -11.95 9.11 -18.45
CA GLU A 85 -12.85 8.13 -19.07
C GLU A 85 -12.36 6.70 -18.81
N PHE A 86 -13.27 5.84 -18.45
CA PHE A 86 -12.99 4.44 -18.10
C PHE A 86 -13.82 3.54 -19.01
N SER A 87 -13.14 2.62 -19.69
CA SER A 87 -13.79 1.53 -20.39
C SER A 87 -14.54 0.61 -19.40
N GLN A 88 -15.39 -0.27 -19.89
CA GLN A 88 -16.05 -1.26 -19.03
C GLN A 88 -14.99 -2.15 -18.34
N GLN A 89 -13.96 -2.54 -19.06
CA GLN A 89 -12.86 -3.32 -18.50
C GLN A 89 -12.14 -2.60 -17.35
N ASP A 90 -11.88 -1.30 -17.48
CA ASP A 90 -11.24 -0.51 -16.40
C ASP A 90 -12.15 -0.42 -15.16
N LYS A 91 -13.44 -0.27 -15.37
CA LYS A 91 -14.45 -0.26 -14.29
C LYS A 91 -14.50 -1.60 -13.55
N ASP A 92 -14.48 -2.70 -14.28
CA ASP A 92 -14.49 -4.05 -13.73
C ASP A 92 -13.19 -4.32 -12.94
N LEU A 93 -12.03 -3.90 -13.48
CA LEU A 93 -10.75 -4.00 -12.78
C LEU A 93 -10.71 -3.14 -11.50
N LEU A 94 -11.21 -1.91 -11.54
CA LEU A 94 -11.29 -1.06 -10.36
C LEU A 94 -12.21 -1.67 -9.30
N ALA A 95 -13.36 -2.22 -9.72
CA ALA A 95 -14.27 -2.90 -8.80
C ALA A 95 -13.62 -4.12 -8.15
N GLU A 96 -12.86 -4.91 -8.92
CA GLU A 96 -12.12 -6.07 -8.41
C GLU A 96 -11.01 -5.66 -7.42
N VAL A 97 -10.23 -4.63 -7.74
CA VAL A 97 -9.22 -4.09 -6.83
C VAL A 97 -9.85 -3.59 -5.53
N ASN A 98 -10.95 -2.84 -5.62
CA ASN A 98 -11.68 -2.39 -4.45
C ASN A 98 -12.21 -3.56 -3.59
N ARG A 99 -12.70 -4.62 -4.23
CA ARG A 99 -13.14 -5.84 -3.53
C ARG A 99 -12.00 -6.53 -2.78
N ILE A 100 -10.84 -6.69 -3.43
CA ILE A 100 -9.66 -7.29 -2.81
C ILE A 100 -9.16 -6.44 -1.64
N TRP A 101 -9.13 -5.14 -1.79
CA TRP A 101 -8.63 -4.23 -0.75
C TRP A 101 -9.60 -4.04 0.42
N ALA A 102 -10.91 -4.24 0.18
CA ALA A 102 -11.91 -4.22 1.26
C ALA A 102 -11.73 -5.40 2.23
N ASP A 103 -11.23 -6.54 1.73
CA ASP A 103 -10.84 -7.70 2.55
C ASP A 103 -9.55 -8.30 2.00
N LEU A 104 -8.42 -7.88 2.55
CA LEU A 104 -7.09 -8.36 2.17
C LEU A 104 -6.77 -9.75 2.73
N SER A 105 -7.51 -10.24 3.72
CA SER A 105 -7.19 -11.48 4.40
C SER A 105 -7.04 -12.68 3.47
N PRO A 106 -7.96 -12.94 2.51
CA PRO A 106 -7.79 -14.04 1.57
C PRO A 106 -6.59 -13.87 0.63
N ALA A 107 -6.37 -12.64 0.15
CA ALA A 107 -5.26 -12.34 -0.77
C ALA A 107 -3.91 -12.47 -0.07
N VAL A 108 -3.79 -11.94 1.15
CA VAL A 108 -2.59 -12.06 1.98
C VAL A 108 -2.33 -13.51 2.32
N THR A 109 -3.34 -14.27 2.75
CA THR A 109 -3.21 -15.69 3.06
C THR A 109 -2.74 -16.49 1.85
N ASN A 110 -3.33 -16.26 0.68
CA ASN A 110 -2.92 -16.94 -0.55
C ASN A 110 -1.50 -16.56 -1.00
N TYR A 111 -1.11 -15.29 -0.88
CA TYR A 111 0.22 -14.83 -1.22
C TYR A 111 1.27 -15.38 -0.25
N THR A 112 0.97 -15.36 1.04
CA THR A 112 1.89 -15.71 2.12
C THR A 112 2.01 -17.22 2.30
N PHE A 113 0.89 -17.92 2.30
CA PHE A 113 0.81 -19.35 2.62
C PHE A 113 0.37 -20.23 1.44
N GLY A 114 0.15 -19.63 0.28
CA GLY A 114 -0.17 -20.38 -0.94
C GLY A 114 0.98 -21.32 -1.32
N LYS A 115 0.62 -22.49 -1.83
CA LYS A 115 1.60 -23.49 -2.32
C LYS A 115 2.27 -23.02 -3.62
N SER A 116 3.20 -22.10 -3.48
CA SER A 116 4.08 -21.72 -4.59
C SER A 116 5.32 -22.63 -4.60
N ALA A 117 5.78 -22.99 -5.78
CA ALA A 117 7.00 -23.78 -5.90
C ALA A 117 8.18 -23.08 -5.22
N GLY A 118 8.89 -23.79 -4.36
CA GLY A 118 10.06 -23.28 -3.63
C GLY A 118 9.75 -22.51 -2.34
N VAL A 119 8.50 -22.34 -1.95
CA VAL A 119 8.16 -21.78 -0.64
C VAL A 119 8.20 -22.89 0.42
N GLN A 120 8.97 -22.65 1.47
CA GLN A 120 9.02 -23.48 2.67
C GLN A 120 8.26 -22.76 3.78
N THR A 121 7.45 -23.49 4.54
CA THR A 121 6.70 -22.98 5.68
C THR A 121 7.17 -23.67 6.94
N GLU A 122 7.45 -22.90 7.98
CA GLU A 122 7.82 -23.37 9.30
C GLU A 122 6.79 -22.85 10.30
N GLU A 123 6.34 -23.70 11.21
CA GLU A 123 5.43 -23.33 12.29
C GLU A 123 6.07 -23.74 13.63
N LYS A 124 6.09 -22.80 14.58
CA LYS A 124 6.64 -23.03 15.92
C LYS A 124 5.70 -22.49 16.98
N VAL A 125 5.53 -23.24 18.05
CA VAL A 125 4.80 -22.80 19.24
C VAL A 125 5.79 -22.74 20.40
N PHE A 126 5.82 -21.63 21.12
CA PHE A 126 6.68 -21.45 22.27
C PHE A 126 6.02 -20.55 23.31
N THR A 127 6.50 -20.64 24.55
CA THR A 127 6.08 -19.78 25.65
C THR A 127 7.28 -18.95 26.06
N LEU A 128 7.09 -17.65 26.23
CA LEU A 128 8.11 -16.71 26.69
C LEU A 128 7.82 -16.29 28.12
N SER A 129 8.82 -16.36 28.96
CA SER A 129 8.81 -15.75 30.28
C SER A 129 9.24 -14.26 30.19
N PRO A 130 8.89 -13.40 31.14
CA PRO A 130 9.34 -12.01 31.14
C PRO A 130 10.87 -11.90 31.02
N GLY A 131 11.34 -11.17 30.01
CA GLY A 131 12.76 -10.98 29.73
C GLY A 131 13.42 -12.13 28.95
N GLU A 132 12.68 -13.15 28.59
CA GLU A 132 13.18 -14.24 27.77
C GLU A 132 13.20 -13.86 26.28
N GLU A 133 14.20 -14.34 25.56
CA GLU A 133 14.35 -14.16 24.13
C GLU A 133 14.46 -15.52 23.43
N VAL A 134 13.75 -15.70 22.32
CA VAL A 134 13.78 -16.93 21.53
C VAL A 134 14.04 -16.61 20.06
N SER A 135 14.99 -17.30 19.44
CA SER A 135 15.14 -17.33 17.99
C SER A 135 14.21 -18.39 17.41
N PHE A 136 13.21 -17.94 16.64
CA PHE A 136 12.22 -18.85 16.05
C PHE A 136 12.45 -19.14 14.59
N PHE A 137 13.31 -18.36 13.91
CA PHE A 137 13.67 -18.58 12.51
C PHE A 137 15.11 -18.17 12.24
N GLU A 138 15.85 -19.03 11.61
CA GLU A 138 17.22 -18.78 11.14
C GLU A 138 17.40 -19.39 9.75
N MET A 139 18.04 -18.65 8.86
CA MET A 139 18.38 -19.09 7.50
C MET A 139 19.79 -18.63 7.16
N ALA A 140 20.65 -19.56 6.80
CA ALA A 140 22.02 -19.26 6.37
C ALA A 140 22.11 -18.98 4.86
N GLU A 141 21.18 -19.54 4.08
CA GLU A 141 21.16 -19.37 2.65
C GLU A 141 20.42 -18.10 2.21
N PRO A 142 20.80 -17.49 1.08
CA PRO A 142 20.09 -16.36 0.54
C PRO A 142 18.62 -16.68 0.27
N GLY A 143 17.71 -15.82 0.73
CA GLY A 143 16.28 -16.06 0.60
C GLY A 143 15.43 -14.83 0.76
N ARG A 144 14.13 -15.02 0.66
CA ARG A 144 13.12 -13.99 0.87
C ARG A 144 12.03 -14.52 1.79
N ILE A 145 11.77 -13.81 2.88
CA ILE A 145 10.56 -14.04 3.69
C ILE A 145 9.38 -13.51 2.89
N VAL A 146 8.44 -14.37 2.52
CA VAL A 146 7.24 -14.02 1.76
C VAL A 146 6.05 -13.69 2.64
N GLY A 147 6.10 -14.13 3.89
CA GLY A 147 5.08 -13.80 4.88
C GLY A 147 5.43 -14.34 6.25
N MET A 148 4.84 -13.73 7.26
CA MET A 148 4.95 -14.13 8.66
C MET A 148 3.62 -13.88 9.34
N SER A 149 3.18 -14.83 10.15
CA SER A 149 2.02 -14.70 11.02
C SER A 149 2.43 -15.04 12.44
N ILE A 150 2.09 -14.16 13.37
CA ILE A 150 2.36 -14.37 14.79
C ILE A 150 1.03 -14.25 15.50
N ASP A 151 0.65 -15.29 16.23
CA ASP A 151 -0.53 -15.31 17.08
C ASP A 151 -0.07 -15.33 18.54
N GLY A 152 -0.36 -14.28 19.27
CA GLY A 152 -0.05 -14.15 20.69
C GLY A 152 -1.31 -14.17 21.57
N GLY A 153 -2.48 -14.35 20.96
CA GLY A 153 -3.75 -14.25 21.69
C GLY A 153 -3.81 -12.98 22.53
N THR A 154 -4.20 -13.09 23.79
CA THR A 154 -4.29 -11.97 24.73
C THR A 154 -2.93 -11.34 25.10
N SER A 155 -1.82 -11.99 24.81
CA SER A 155 -0.47 -11.45 25.08
C SER A 155 -0.14 -10.20 24.25
N PHE A 156 -0.92 -9.92 23.20
CA PHE A 156 -0.75 -8.71 22.34
C PHE A 156 -1.74 -7.58 22.71
N GLU A 157 -2.58 -7.76 23.73
CA GLU A 157 -3.58 -6.77 24.13
C GLU A 157 -3.03 -5.64 25.02
N GLY A 158 -1.73 -5.61 25.27
CA GLY A 158 -1.06 -4.59 26.07
C GLY A 158 -1.06 -3.20 25.42
N LEU A 159 -1.02 -2.15 26.25
CA LEU A 159 -0.91 -0.75 25.80
C LEU A 159 0.53 -0.36 25.37
N TYR A 160 1.52 -1.18 25.67
CA TYR A 160 2.94 -0.91 25.46
C TYR A 160 3.65 -2.13 24.83
N LYS A 161 4.95 -1.98 24.58
CA LYS A 161 5.80 -2.97 23.93
C LYS A 161 6.14 -4.14 24.87
N ASP A 162 5.13 -4.92 25.22
CA ASP A 162 5.29 -6.09 26.10
C ASP A 162 5.97 -7.24 25.35
N VAL A 163 5.83 -7.26 24.02
CA VAL A 163 6.50 -8.21 23.12
C VAL A 163 7.26 -7.44 22.05
N ILE A 164 8.51 -7.78 21.85
CA ILE A 164 9.37 -7.16 20.84
C ILE A 164 9.75 -8.22 19.81
N LEU A 165 9.42 -7.96 18.55
CA LEU A 165 9.91 -8.74 17.44
C LEU A 165 11.19 -8.09 16.91
N SER A 166 12.26 -8.84 16.82
CA SER A 166 13.54 -8.40 16.25
C SER A 166 13.87 -9.24 15.04
N ALA A 167 14.37 -8.60 13.99
CA ALA A 167 14.86 -9.29 12.82
C ALA A 167 16.27 -8.80 12.47
N LYS A 168 17.16 -9.73 12.17
CA LYS A 168 18.55 -9.45 11.81
C LYS A 168 18.82 -9.98 10.41
N TRP A 169 19.26 -9.11 9.53
CA TRP A 169 19.72 -9.44 8.19
C TRP A 169 21.19 -9.10 8.07
N ASP A 170 22.00 -10.05 7.65
CA ASP A 170 23.44 -9.90 7.54
C ASP A 170 24.05 -9.31 8.82
N LEU A 171 24.37 -8.03 8.82
CA LEU A 171 24.94 -7.32 9.97
C LEU A 171 24.04 -6.22 10.55
N SER A 172 22.83 -6.05 10.01
CA SER A 172 21.90 -5.03 10.48
C SER A 172 20.76 -5.62 11.33
N LEU A 173 20.40 -4.93 12.38
CA LEU A 173 19.30 -5.27 13.29
C LEU A 173 18.13 -4.32 13.08
N ILE A 174 16.94 -4.86 12.82
CA ILE A 174 15.71 -4.10 12.73
C ILE A 174 14.79 -4.54 13.88
N HIS A 175 14.28 -3.60 14.65
CA HIS A 175 13.27 -3.81 15.68
C HIS A 175 11.91 -3.35 15.14
N ILE A 176 10.91 -4.17 15.29
CA ILE A 176 9.54 -3.91 14.86
C ILE A 176 8.60 -3.90 16.06
#